data_6216e97d2954ca9f25763f953f257b87
#
_entry.id   6216e97d2954ca9f25763f953f257b87
#
_cell.length_a   1.000
_cell.length_b   1.000
_cell.length_c   1.000
_cell.angle_alpha   90.00
_cell.angle_beta   90.00
_cell.angle_gamma   90.00
#
_symmetry.space_group_name_H-M   'P 1'
#
loop_
_entity.id
_entity.type
_entity.pdbx_description
1 polymer ?
#
loop_
_entity_poly.entity_id
_entity_poly.type
_entity_poly.pdbx_seq_one_letter_code
_entity_poly.pdbx_strand_id
1 'polypeptide(L)'
;MSEAAYYRWAAALPVLVPVVAHLVYRDDPAIGLFDRVAIPLYLSGVAWPAYIPFALALFWWLRKQPVARYRRVSWIAPLLFLPPFLSYLLLVRWWTASTEPWAGVLTFYAVVVLLFGYGYVLLIHLGRYALGWRGRDAAARVDRR
;
A
#
# COMPACT_ATOMS: atom_id res chain seq x y z
N MET A 1 18.86 7.18 -8.27
CA MET A 1 17.62 7.52 -7.53
C MET A 1 17.97 7.64 -6.05
N SER A 2 17.49 8.66 -5.34
CA SER A 2 17.73 8.79 -3.90
C SER A 2 16.81 7.82 -3.12
N GLU A 3 17.24 7.41 -1.90
CA GLU A 3 16.42 6.54 -1.04
C GLU A 3 15.06 7.19 -0.71
N ALA A 4 15.04 8.52 -0.52
CA ALA A 4 13.80 9.25 -0.30
C ALA A 4 12.85 9.19 -1.51
N ALA A 5 13.37 9.29 -2.74
CA ALA A 5 12.60 9.15 -3.96
C ALA A 5 12.04 7.73 -4.09
N TYR A 6 12.83 6.70 -3.75
CA TYR A 6 12.38 5.32 -3.75
C TYR A 6 11.14 5.10 -2.88
N TYR A 7 11.17 5.54 -1.61
CA TYR A 7 10.02 5.39 -0.72
C TYR A 7 8.79 6.18 -1.18
N ARG A 8 9.00 7.35 -1.80
CA ARG A 8 7.89 8.14 -2.36
C ARG A 8 7.22 7.41 -3.53
N TRP A 9 8.01 6.87 -4.45
CA TRP A 9 7.48 6.08 -5.56
C TRP A 9 6.83 4.79 -5.06
N ALA A 10 7.41 4.12 -4.07
CA ALA A 10 6.80 2.98 -3.43
C ALA A 10 5.42 3.32 -2.81
N ALA A 11 5.25 4.50 -2.19
CA ALA A 11 3.93 4.90 -1.70
C ALA A 11 2.90 5.17 -2.82
N ALA A 12 3.35 5.59 -4.00
CA ALA A 12 2.48 5.85 -5.15
C ALA A 12 2.12 4.57 -5.94
N LEU A 13 2.96 3.55 -5.91
CA LEU A 13 2.85 2.35 -6.74
C LEU A 13 1.51 1.59 -6.54
N PRO A 14 0.96 1.43 -5.33
CA PRO A 14 -0.34 0.78 -5.14
C PRO A 14 -1.51 1.53 -5.81
N VAL A 15 -1.35 2.82 -6.10
CA VAL A 15 -2.34 3.58 -6.89
C VAL A 15 -2.28 3.20 -8.36
N LEU A 16 -1.08 2.91 -8.87
CA LEU A 16 -0.88 2.60 -10.29
C LEU A 16 -1.26 1.16 -10.64
N VAL A 17 -1.10 0.22 -9.70
CA VAL A 17 -1.35 -1.21 -9.94
C VAL A 17 -2.75 -1.50 -10.50
N PRO A 18 -3.85 -1.01 -9.91
CA PRO A 18 -5.18 -1.26 -10.45
C PRO A 18 -5.44 -0.54 -11.78
N VAL A 19 -4.83 0.63 -12.03
CA VAL A 19 -4.93 1.33 -13.33
C VAL A 19 -4.29 0.47 -14.42
N VAL A 20 -3.07 -0.01 -14.17
CA VAL A 20 -2.37 -0.89 -15.11
C VAL A 20 -3.14 -2.19 -15.31
N ALA A 21 -3.63 -2.80 -14.22
CA ALA A 21 -4.44 -4.00 -14.29
C ALA A 21 -5.70 -3.78 -15.16
N HIS A 22 -6.43 -2.68 -14.94
CA HIS A 22 -7.62 -2.36 -15.73
C HIS A 22 -7.30 -2.16 -17.21
N LEU A 23 -6.18 -1.51 -17.53
CA LEU A 23 -5.76 -1.28 -18.92
C LEU A 23 -5.32 -2.58 -19.62
N VAL A 24 -4.65 -3.48 -18.88
CA VAL A 24 -4.15 -4.76 -19.45
C VAL A 24 -5.27 -5.77 -19.64
N TYR A 25 -6.25 -5.81 -18.71
CA TYR A 25 -7.29 -6.85 -18.67
C TYR A 25 -8.61 -6.45 -19.32
N ARG A 26 -8.69 -5.26 -19.89
CA ARG A 26 -9.93 -4.77 -20.51
C ARG A 26 -10.43 -5.62 -21.68
N ASP A 27 -9.54 -6.30 -22.40
CA ASP A 27 -9.82 -6.89 -23.70
C ASP A 27 -9.54 -8.40 -23.81
N ASP A 28 -9.24 -9.14 -22.72
CA ASP A 28 -8.87 -10.56 -22.82
C ASP A 28 -9.90 -11.50 -22.16
N PRO A 29 -10.65 -12.31 -22.97
CA PRO A 29 -11.60 -13.30 -22.45
C PRO A 29 -10.95 -14.60 -21.95
N ALA A 30 -9.63 -14.79 -22.05
CA ALA A 30 -8.91 -16.00 -21.65
C ALA A 30 -8.55 -16.08 -20.16
N ILE A 31 -9.31 -15.45 -19.30
CA ILE A 31 -8.97 -15.00 -17.93
C ILE A 31 -8.94 -16.10 -16.85
N GLY A 32 -9.08 -17.38 -17.16
CA GLY A 32 -9.17 -18.43 -16.12
C GLY A 32 -7.99 -18.53 -15.14
N LEU A 33 -6.76 -18.23 -15.56
CA LEU A 33 -5.58 -18.21 -14.67
C LEU A 33 -5.43 -16.84 -13.98
N PHE A 34 -5.88 -15.78 -14.63
CA PHE A 34 -5.79 -14.41 -14.15
C PHE A 34 -6.88 -14.02 -13.16
N ASP A 35 -8.03 -14.69 -13.12
CA ASP A 35 -9.05 -14.45 -12.10
C ASP A 35 -8.50 -14.61 -10.67
N ARG A 36 -7.55 -15.52 -10.49
CA ARG A 36 -6.89 -15.73 -9.19
C ARG A 36 -5.97 -14.59 -8.77
N VAL A 37 -5.43 -13.83 -9.74
CA VAL A 37 -4.61 -12.64 -9.49
C VAL A 37 -5.43 -11.37 -9.60
N ALA A 38 -6.46 -11.36 -10.44
CA ALA A 38 -7.35 -10.22 -10.62
C ALA A 38 -8.23 -9.94 -9.39
N ILE A 39 -8.63 -10.98 -8.63
CA ILE A 39 -9.40 -10.78 -7.39
C ILE A 39 -8.66 -9.88 -6.39
N PRO A 40 -7.37 -10.11 -6.04
CA PRO A 40 -6.62 -9.20 -5.19
C PRO A 40 -6.48 -7.79 -5.77
N LEU A 41 -6.32 -7.68 -7.09
CA LEU A 41 -6.24 -6.40 -7.78
C LEU A 41 -7.58 -5.65 -7.78
N TYR A 42 -8.68 -6.36 -7.96
CA TYR A 42 -10.03 -5.81 -7.85
C TYR A 42 -10.33 -5.34 -6.43
N LEU A 43 -9.97 -6.15 -5.42
CA LEU A 43 -10.08 -5.78 -4.01
C LEU A 43 -9.24 -4.56 -3.66
N SER A 44 -8.09 -4.36 -4.33
CA SER A 44 -7.31 -3.13 -4.18
C SER A 44 -8.05 -1.90 -4.70
N GLY A 45 -8.85 -2.04 -5.77
CA GLY A 45 -9.71 -0.98 -6.30
C GLY A 45 -10.76 -0.51 -5.30
N VAL A 46 -11.31 -1.41 -4.48
CA VAL A 46 -12.25 -1.05 -3.40
C VAL A 46 -11.57 -0.17 -2.34
N ALA A 47 -10.27 -0.34 -2.11
CA ALA A 47 -9.53 0.45 -1.14
C ALA A 47 -9.10 1.85 -1.67
N TRP A 48 -9.18 2.10 -2.95
CA TRP A 48 -8.68 3.33 -3.58
C TRP A 48 -9.25 4.63 -3.01
N PRO A 49 -10.58 4.78 -2.81
CA PRO A 49 -11.12 6.03 -2.29
C PRO A 49 -10.55 6.40 -0.93
N ALA A 50 -10.18 5.40 -0.12
CA ALA A 50 -9.50 5.63 1.16
C ALA A 50 -7.98 5.71 1.00
N TYR A 51 -7.38 4.94 0.09
CA TYR A 51 -5.93 4.88 -0.08
C TYR A 51 -5.35 6.15 -0.71
N ILE A 52 -6.00 6.72 -1.72
CA ILE A 52 -5.50 7.92 -2.40
C ILE A 52 -5.31 9.09 -1.42
N PRO A 53 -6.33 9.53 -0.65
CA PRO A 53 -6.14 10.61 0.31
C PRO A 53 -5.14 10.25 1.41
N PHE A 54 -5.11 8.99 1.87
CA PHE A 54 -4.11 8.52 2.83
C PHE A 54 -2.68 8.62 2.26
N ALA A 55 -2.45 8.14 1.04
CA ALA A 55 -1.15 8.18 0.39
C ALA A 55 -0.68 9.63 0.14
N LEU A 56 -1.58 10.52 -0.26
CA LEU A 56 -1.29 11.95 -0.43
C LEU A 56 -0.92 12.61 0.90
N ALA A 57 -1.68 12.36 1.96
CA ALA A 57 -1.39 12.87 3.30
C ALA A 57 -0.04 12.36 3.81
N LEU A 58 0.22 11.05 3.64
CA LEU A 58 1.47 10.42 4.02
C LEU A 58 2.65 10.99 3.21
N PHE A 59 2.49 11.16 1.90
CA PHE A 59 3.49 11.74 1.01
C PHE A 59 3.83 13.17 1.42
N TRP A 60 2.80 13.99 1.67
CA TRP A 60 2.98 15.39 2.06
C TRP A 60 3.66 15.51 3.42
N TRP A 61 3.25 14.69 4.38
CA TRP A 61 3.86 14.67 5.71
C TRP A 61 5.32 14.17 5.67
N LEU A 62 5.60 13.10 4.93
CA LEU A 62 6.95 12.56 4.78
C LEU A 62 7.89 13.52 4.05
N ARG A 63 7.39 14.38 3.16
CA ARG A 63 8.22 15.32 2.39
C ARG A 63 9.18 16.13 3.27
N LYS A 64 8.79 16.43 4.50
CA LYS A 64 9.55 17.24 5.45
C LYS A 64 10.35 16.39 6.46
N GLN A 65 10.34 15.07 6.33
CA GLN A 65 10.94 14.19 7.32
C GLN A 65 12.27 13.60 6.86
N PRO A 66 13.19 13.27 7.79
CA PRO A 66 14.44 12.59 7.46
C PRO A 66 14.18 11.16 6.96
N VAL A 67 15.05 10.64 6.08
CA VAL A 67 14.91 9.31 5.45
C VAL A 67 14.76 8.17 6.48
N ALA A 68 15.42 8.28 7.63
CA ALA A 68 15.29 7.28 8.69
C ALA A 68 13.83 7.12 9.18
N ARG A 69 13.02 8.18 9.10
CA ARG A 69 11.61 8.15 9.48
C ARG A 69 10.75 7.43 8.43
N TYR A 70 11.09 7.52 7.14
CA TYR A 70 10.41 6.77 6.09
C TYR A 70 10.41 5.27 6.36
N ARG A 71 11.56 4.74 6.82
CA ARG A 71 11.71 3.32 7.14
C ARG A 71 10.77 2.88 8.27
N ARG A 72 10.67 3.67 9.34
CA ARG A 72 9.77 3.35 10.46
C ARG A 72 8.31 3.45 10.04
N VAL A 73 7.97 4.51 9.32
CA VAL A 73 6.59 4.75 8.86
C VAL A 73 6.14 3.68 7.89
N SER A 74 7.00 3.19 6.98
CA SER A 74 6.63 2.11 6.07
C SER A 74 6.17 0.84 6.79
N TRP A 75 6.79 0.50 7.94
CA TRP A 75 6.38 -0.65 8.74
C TRP A 75 5.04 -0.48 9.45
N ILE A 76 4.69 0.73 9.84
CA ILE A 76 3.41 1.00 10.51
C ILE A 76 2.33 1.48 9.53
N ALA A 77 2.67 1.77 8.28
CA ALA A 77 1.75 2.29 7.28
C ALA A 77 0.50 1.40 7.07
N PRO A 78 0.59 0.05 7.00
CA PRO A 78 -0.59 -0.79 6.89
C PRO A 78 -1.56 -0.64 8.08
N LEU A 79 -1.02 -0.49 9.30
CA LEU A 79 -1.82 -0.24 10.50
C LEU A 79 -2.43 1.16 10.50
N LEU A 80 -1.68 2.18 10.05
CA LEU A 80 -2.18 3.55 9.94
C LEU A 80 -3.26 3.69 8.87
N PHE A 81 -3.25 2.83 7.87
CA PHE A 81 -4.26 2.82 6.81
C PHE A 81 -5.58 2.17 7.26
N LEU A 82 -5.57 1.25 8.22
CA LEU A 82 -6.77 0.56 8.67
C LEU A 82 -7.90 1.50 9.13
N PRO A 83 -7.68 2.47 10.05
CA PRO A 83 -8.76 3.33 10.51
C PRO A 83 -9.47 4.09 9.37
N PRO A 84 -8.79 4.82 8.48
CA PRO A 84 -9.46 5.51 7.38
C PRO A 84 -10.15 4.56 6.41
N PHE A 85 -9.59 3.36 6.18
CA PHE A 85 -10.20 2.37 5.32
C PHE A 85 -11.47 1.78 5.93
N LEU A 86 -11.44 1.38 7.20
CA LEU A 86 -12.63 0.87 7.89
C LEU A 86 -13.71 1.94 8.01
N SER A 87 -13.34 3.19 8.25
CA SER A 87 -14.28 4.33 8.26
C SER A 87 -14.94 4.53 6.89
N TYR A 88 -14.17 4.39 5.82
CA TYR A 88 -14.69 4.41 4.46
C TYR A 88 -15.69 3.29 4.21
N LEU A 89 -15.38 2.04 4.61
CA LEU A 89 -16.31 0.91 4.47
C LEU A 89 -17.61 1.12 5.26
N LEU A 90 -17.51 1.67 6.47
CA LEU A 90 -18.70 2.01 7.28
C LEU A 90 -19.55 3.10 6.61
N LEU A 91 -18.91 4.10 5.98
CA LEU A 91 -19.60 5.12 5.21
C LEU A 91 -20.32 4.53 4.00
N VAL A 92 -19.66 3.62 3.26
CA VAL A 92 -20.28 2.90 2.13
C VAL A 92 -21.48 2.09 2.60
N ARG A 93 -21.37 1.38 3.72
CA ARG A 93 -22.48 0.66 4.33
C ARG A 93 -23.67 1.57 4.62
N TRP A 94 -23.40 2.70 5.29
CA TRP A 94 -24.46 3.68 5.62
C TRP A 94 -25.15 4.22 4.37
N TRP A 95 -24.36 4.52 3.33
CA TRP A 95 -24.88 5.02 2.05
C TRP A 95 -25.72 3.97 1.30
N THR A 96 -25.32 2.71 1.33
CA THR A 96 -26.04 1.62 0.64
C THR A 96 -27.21 1.05 1.44
N ALA A 97 -27.45 1.54 2.66
CA ALA A 97 -28.46 1.02 3.57
C ALA A 97 -28.43 -0.52 3.72
N SER A 98 -27.24 -1.12 3.65
CA SER A 98 -27.06 -2.57 3.68
C SER A 98 -27.44 -3.15 5.04
N THR A 99 -28.30 -4.17 5.05
CA THR A 99 -28.73 -4.91 6.25
C THR A 99 -27.84 -6.12 6.54
N GLU A 100 -26.88 -6.42 5.69
CA GLU A 100 -25.96 -7.55 5.83
C GLU A 100 -25.11 -7.49 7.11
N PRO A 101 -24.71 -8.64 7.70
CA PRO A 101 -23.86 -8.70 8.88
C PRO A 101 -22.43 -8.29 8.53
N TRP A 102 -22.11 -7.02 8.74
CA TRP A 102 -20.85 -6.40 8.32
C TRP A 102 -19.62 -6.76 9.17
N ALA A 103 -19.79 -7.37 10.31
CA ALA A 103 -18.65 -7.75 11.16
C ALA A 103 -17.67 -8.67 10.42
N GLY A 104 -18.18 -9.69 9.72
CA GLY A 104 -17.36 -10.59 8.91
C GLY A 104 -16.68 -9.88 7.74
N VAL A 105 -17.40 -8.97 7.07
CA VAL A 105 -16.89 -8.19 5.94
C VAL A 105 -15.75 -7.26 6.41
N LEU A 106 -15.95 -6.53 7.49
CA LEU A 106 -14.91 -5.65 8.06
C LEU A 106 -13.67 -6.44 8.49
N THR A 107 -13.88 -7.59 9.15
CA THR A 107 -12.77 -8.46 9.56
C THR A 107 -12.01 -9.00 8.35
N PHE A 108 -12.72 -9.48 7.34
CA PHE A 108 -12.12 -9.97 6.11
C PHE A 108 -11.25 -8.89 5.44
N TYR A 109 -11.79 -7.71 5.24
CA TYR A 109 -11.03 -6.62 4.61
C TYR A 109 -9.87 -6.13 5.48
N ALA A 110 -10.01 -6.11 6.80
CA ALA A 110 -8.91 -5.76 7.70
C ALA A 110 -7.74 -6.76 7.56
N VAL A 111 -8.03 -8.06 7.52
CA VAL A 111 -7.02 -9.10 7.31
C VAL A 111 -6.37 -8.96 5.94
N VAL A 112 -7.16 -8.74 4.88
CA VAL A 112 -6.66 -8.53 3.52
C VAL A 112 -5.71 -7.32 3.46
N VAL A 113 -6.11 -6.18 4.01
CA VAL A 113 -5.28 -4.96 4.05
C VAL A 113 -3.96 -5.19 4.79
N LEU A 114 -4.00 -5.89 5.92
CA LEU A 114 -2.79 -6.18 6.67
C LEU A 114 -1.87 -7.15 5.91
N LEU A 115 -2.42 -8.24 5.37
CA LEU A 115 -1.65 -9.24 4.64
C LEU A 115 -0.94 -8.62 3.42
N PHE A 116 -1.71 -7.94 2.57
CA PHE A 116 -1.15 -7.31 1.36
C PHE A 116 -0.30 -6.10 1.70
N GLY A 117 -0.69 -5.30 2.69
CA GLY A 117 0.07 -4.16 3.15
C GLY A 117 1.45 -4.56 3.67
N TYR A 118 1.53 -5.56 4.54
CA TYR A 118 2.83 -6.05 5.04
C TYR A 118 3.61 -6.80 3.98
N GLY A 119 2.97 -7.58 3.11
CA GLY A 119 3.61 -8.19 1.94
C GLY A 119 4.27 -7.15 1.06
N TYR A 120 3.56 -6.04 0.79
CA TYR A 120 4.10 -4.92 0.03
C TYR A 120 5.26 -4.21 0.73
N VAL A 121 5.15 -3.95 2.05
CA VAL A 121 6.24 -3.38 2.84
C VAL A 121 7.48 -4.26 2.79
N LEU A 122 7.31 -5.58 2.88
CA LEU A 122 8.41 -6.53 2.76
C LEU A 122 9.09 -6.41 1.39
N LEU A 123 8.34 -6.34 0.30
CA LEU A 123 8.88 -6.14 -1.05
C LEU A 123 9.66 -4.84 -1.17
N ILE A 124 9.17 -3.73 -0.60
CA ILE A 124 9.90 -2.46 -0.55
C ILE A 124 11.24 -2.63 0.16
N HIS A 125 11.26 -3.30 1.30
CA HIS A 125 12.50 -3.49 2.07
C HIS A 125 13.48 -4.45 1.38
N LEU A 126 12.99 -5.49 0.71
CA LEU A 126 13.80 -6.38 -0.13
C LEU A 126 14.40 -5.62 -1.32
N GLY A 127 13.61 -4.81 -2.02
CA GLY A 127 14.09 -3.97 -3.11
C GLY A 127 15.16 -2.96 -2.64
N ARG A 128 14.97 -2.36 -1.47
CA ARG A 128 15.97 -1.50 -0.84
C ARG A 128 17.28 -2.26 -0.57
N TYR A 129 17.20 -3.49 -0.08
CA TYR A 129 18.36 -4.34 0.16
C TYR A 129 19.09 -4.66 -1.15
N ALA A 130 18.35 -5.06 -2.18
CA ALA A 130 18.89 -5.37 -3.50
C ALA A 130 19.61 -4.17 -4.15
N LEU A 131 19.15 -2.93 -3.89
CA LEU A 131 19.78 -1.70 -4.36
C LEU A 131 21.03 -1.29 -3.55
N GLY A 132 21.48 -2.09 -2.59
CA GLY A 132 22.73 -1.91 -1.85
C GLY A 132 22.75 -0.71 -0.89
N TRP A 133 21.60 -0.09 -0.59
CA TRP A 133 21.57 1.09 0.31
C TRP A 133 21.93 0.78 1.76
N ARG A 134 21.89 -0.48 2.17
CA ARG A 134 22.30 -0.92 3.52
C ARG A 134 23.79 -0.73 3.78
N GLY A 135 24.63 -0.93 2.75
CA GLY A 135 26.08 -0.77 2.86
C GLY A 135 26.52 0.69 3.05
N ARG A 136 25.79 1.65 2.46
CA ARG A 136 26.09 3.08 2.59
C ARG A 136 25.81 3.63 3.98
N ASP A 137 24.79 3.14 4.68
CA ASP A 137 24.49 3.53 6.06
C ASP A 137 25.59 3.06 7.02
N ALA A 138 26.21 1.90 6.77
CA ALA A 138 27.30 1.37 7.56
C ALA A 138 28.61 2.16 7.36
N ALA A 139 28.94 2.46 6.09
CA ALA A 139 30.12 3.26 5.75
C ALA A 139 30.05 4.67 6.33
N ALA A 140 28.88 5.34 6.24
CA ALA A 140 28.68 6.68 6.81
C ALA A 140 28.74 6.73 8.35
N ARG A 141 28.60 5.60 9.06
CA ARG A 141 28.77 5.50 10.52
C ARG A 141 30.23 5.34 10.93
N VAL A 142 31.02 4.67 10.10
CA VAL A 142 32.46 4.47 10.37
C VAL A 142 33.20 5.80 10.20
N ASP A 143 32.82 6.59 9.20
CA ASP A 143 33.45 7.89 8.90
C ASP A 143 33.15 9.01 9.93
N ARG A 144 32.19 8.77 10.85
CA ARG A 144 31.83 9.72 11.93
C ARG A 144 32.45 9.40 13.30
N ARG A 145 33.30 8.36 13.38
CA ARG A 145 34.04 8.00 14.59
C ARG A 145 35.50 8.39 14.48
#